data_7c0b5947620c7499ef8102c0809d76d1
#
_entry.id   7c0b5947620c7499ef8102c0809d76d1
#
_cell.length_a   1.000
_cell.length_b   1.000
_cell.length_c   1.000
_cell.angle_alpha   90.00
_cell.angle_beta   90.00
_cell.angle_gamma   90.00
#
_symmetry.space_group_name_H-M   'P 1'
#
loop_
_entity.id
_entity.type
_entity.pdbx_description
1 polymer ?
#
loop_
_entity_poly.entity_id
_entity_poly.type
_entity_poly.pdbx_seq_one_letter_code
_entity_poly.pdbx_strand_id
1 'polypeptide(L)'
;MPVADRGDAALVARHLTYSIGADVCSGKWGDGSYTTGSGPGYRCSSCSKKKTCGGNLKSKCTEPGDWTGTSALLATYKANDKPVQYCQCFVYAALLTSFGRSLGLPSRPVTTFQSAHDTDANRAIDKFFTAEWEPIEGVTADSTWSFHVWTDMFFERRDAGLVLPAGVASAGG
;
A
#
# COMPACT_ATOMS: atom_id res chain seq x y z
N MET A 1 -17.28 -11.02 -5.65
CA MET A 1 -16.99 -12.30 -4.96
C MET A 1 -18.24 -13.17 -4.96
N PRO A 2 -18.16 -14.45 -5.38
CA PRO A 2 -19.28 -15.40 -5.35
C PRO A 2 -19.88 -15.52 -3.95
N VAL A 3 -21.18 -15.80 -3.85
CA VAL A 3 -21.86 -15.90 -2.56
C VAL A 3 -21.31 -17.06 -1.73
N ALA A 4 -20.96 -18.17 -2.39
CA ALA A 4 -20.39 -19.35 -1.73
C ALA A 4 -19.07 -19.05 -0.96
N ASP A 5 -18.29 -18.10 -1.46
CA ASP A 5 -16.96 -17.77 -0.90
C ASP A 5 -17.02 -16.76 0.25
N ARG A 6 -18.20 -16.15 0.49
CA ARG A 6 -18.35 -15.10 1.51
C ARG A 6 -18.24 -15.61 2.94
N GLY A 7 -18.36 -16.92 3.14
CA GLY A 7 -18.16 -17.56 4.42
C GLY A 7 -16.70 -17.93 4.72
N ASP A 8 -15.80 -17.81 3.76
CA ASP A 8 -14.38 -18.09 3.92
C ASP A 8 -13.60 -16.80 4.16
N ALA A 9 -13.07 -16.66 5.37
CA ALA A 9 -12.35 -15.45 5.79
C ALA A 9 -11.08 -15.20 4.96
N ALA A 10 -10.39 -16.25 4.50
CA ALA A 10 -9.20 -16.11 3.67
C ALA A 10 -9.56 -15.59 2.27
N LEU A 11 -10.64 -16.11 1.67
CA LEU A 11 -11.12 -15.63 0.38
C LEU A 11 -11.65 -14.19 0.48
N VAL A 12 -12.34 -13.87 1.57
CA VAL A 12 -12.79 -12.49 1.85
C VAL A 12 -11.59 -11.54 1.95
N ALA A 13 -10.57 -11.89 2.73
CA ALA A 13 -9.37 -11.07 2.89
C ALA A 13 -8.65 -10.82 1.56
N ARG A 14 -8.48 -11.85 0.73
CA ARG A 14 -7.87 -11.74 -0.61
C ARG A 14 -8.69 -10.86 -1.53
N HIS A 15 -10.02 -11.02 -1.52
CA HIS A 15 -10.91 -10.20 -2.34
C HIS A 15 -10.85 -8.72 -1.93
N LEU A 16 -10.87 -8.43 -0.63
CA LEU A 16 -10.73 -7.07 -0.12
C LEU A 16 -9.40 -6.44 -0.54
N THR A 17 -8.30 -7.19 -0.44
CA THR A 17 -6.98 -6.71 -0.86
C THR A 17 -6.97 -6.33 -2.34
N TYR A 18 -7.51 -7.18 -3.19
CA TYR A 18 -7.64 -6.89 -4.61
C TYR A 18 -8.52 -5.67 -4.88
N SER A 19 -9.73 -5.64 -4.33
CA SER A 19 -10.69 -4.55 -4.60
C SER A 19 -10.21 -3.20 -4.11
N ILE A 20 -9.49 -3.14 -3.00
CA ILE A 20 -8.95 -1.87 -2.49
C ILE A 20 -7.96 -1.28 -3.51
N GLY A 21 -7.07 -2.09 -4.05
CA GLY A 21 -6.08 -1.64 -5.04
C GLY A 21 -6.67 -1.37 -6.42
N ALA A 22 -7.64 -2.19 -6.85
CA ALA A 22 -8.22 -2.07 -8.18
C ALA A 22 -9.31 -0.99 -8.26
N ASP A 23 -10.19 -0.93 -7.25
CA ASP A 23 -11.45 -0.20 -7.34
C ASP A 23 -11.52 1.05 -6.46
N VAL A 24 -10.83 1.06 -5.30
CA VAL A 24 -11.02 2.11 -4.29
C VAL A 24 -9.95 3.18 -4.35
N CYS A 25 -8.70 2.81 -4.50
CA CYS A 25 -7.59 3.76 -4.49
C CYS A 25 -6.49 3.39 -5.49
N SER A 26 -6.09 4.36 -6.28
CA SER A 26 -4.94 4.23 -7.16
C SER A 26 -3.65 4.48 -6.40
N GLY A 27 -2.72 3.53 -6.46
CA GLY A 27 -1.40 3.67 -5.90
C GLY A 27 -0.52 4.59 -6.75
N LYS A 28 0.37 5.30 -6.10
CA LYS A 28 1.48 5.96 -6.78
C LYS A 28 2.71 5.86 -5.91
N TRP A 29 3.65 5.12 -6.41
CA TRP A 29 4.96 4.93 -5.82
C TRP A 29 5.90 5.96 -6.44
N GLY A 30 6.73 6.56 -5.61
CA GLY A 30 7.59 7.66 -6.05
C GLY A 30 8.52 7.27 -7.19
N ASP A 31 8.89 8.25 -7.98
CA ASP A 31 9.90 8.20 -9.01
C ASP A 31 11.32 8.27 -8.42
N GLY A 32 11.62 7.46 -7.43
CA GLY A 32 12.93 7.42 -6.76
C GLY A 32 13.15 8.48 -5.66
N SER A 33 12.29 9.47 -5.52
CA SER A 33 12.44 10.50 -4.48
C SER A 33 12.12 10.00 -3.06
N TYR A 34 11.59 8.79 -2.93
CA TYR A 34 11.30 8.15 -1.64
C TYR A 34 12.48 7.40 -1.04
N THR A 35 13.50 7.11 -1.83
CA THR A 35 14.68 6.38 -1.35
C THR A 35 15.62 7.25 -0.50
N THR A 36 15.45 8.55 -0.52
CA THR A 36 16.28 9.48 0.23
C THR A 36 15.66 9.92 1.53
N GLY A 37 14.87 9.08 2.13
CA GLY A 37 14.42 9.15 3.53
C GLY A 37 14.13 10.56 4.02
N SER A 38 13.16 10.74 4.66
CA SER A 38 12.84 11.95 5.39
C SER A 38 12.04 12.96 4.58
N GLY A 39 10.84 12.82 4.66
CA GLY A 39 10.08 14.00 4.59
C GLY A 39 8.80 13.93 3.79
N PRO A 40 7.90 14.79 4.15
CA PRO A 40 6.63 15.02 3.47
C PRO A 40 6.88 15.70 2.11
N GLY A 41 7.42 14.98 1.15
CA GLY A 41 7.81 15.54 -0.14
C GLY A 41 7.31 14.78 -1.35
N TYR A 42 6.43 13.82 -1.15
CA TYR A 42 5.82 13.13 -2.26
C TYR A 42 4.98 14.10 -3.09
N ARG A 43 5.46 14.42 -4.27
CA ARG A 43 4.74 15.29 -5.19
C ARG A 43 3.92 14.48 -6.17
N CYS A 44 2.63 14.69 -6.18
CA CYS A 44 1.77 14.20 -7.23
C CYS A 44 2.25 14.77 -8.60
N SER A 45 2.79 13.91 -9.48
CA SER A 45 3.29 14.35 -10.79
C SER A 45 2.19 14.83 -11.74
N SER A 46 0.93 14.49 -11.46
CA SER A 46 -0.22 14.99 -12.22
C SER A 46 -0.74 16.34 -11.70
N CYS A 47 -0.26 16.78 -10.56
CA CYS A 47 -0.51 18.14 -10.06
C CYS A 47 0.58 19.02 -10.68
N SER A 48 0.38 19.47 -11.91
CA SER A 48 1.33 20.30 -12.63
C SER A 48 1.72 21.54 -11.81
N LYS A 49 3.03 21.68 -11.60
CA LYS A 49 3.74 22.86 -11.12
C LYS A 49 3.36 23.37 -9.74
N LYS A 50 4.13 22.99 -8.74
CA LYS A 50 4.27 23.67 -7.43
C LYS A 50 3.09 23.72 -6.48
N LYS A 51 2.07 22.91 -6.61
CA LYS A 51 1.02 22.81 -5.59
C LYS A 51 0.95 21.38 -5.07
N THR A 52 1.18 21.23 -3.78
CA THR A 52 0.79 20.06 -3.01
C THR A 52 -0.65 19.67 -3.36
N CYS A 53 -0.95 18.40 -3.46
CA CYS A 53 -2.31 17.91 -3.70
C CYS A 53 -3.32 18.39 -2.65
N GLY A 54 -2.89 18.99 -1.57
CA GLY A 54 -3.71 19.51 -0.46
C GLY A 54 -4.17 20.97 -0.56
N GLY A 55 -3.87 21.68 -1.62
CA GLY A 55 -3.97 23.16 -1.59
C GLY A 55 -5.19 23.81 -2.21
N ASN A 56 -6.13 23.13 -2.85
CA ASN A 56 -7.39 23.72 -3.32
C ASN A 56 -8.39 22.65 -3.77
N LEU A 57 -9.66 22.90 -3.48
CA LEU A 57 -10.85 22.11 -3.87
C LEU A 57 -11.01 21.79 -5.37
N LYS A 58 -10.02 22.11 -6.20
CA LYS A 58 -9.99 21.82 -7.64
C LYS A 58 -8.92 20.80 -8.04
N SER A 59 -8.06 20.34 -7.14
CA SER A 59 -7.15 19.25 -7.46
C SER A 59 -7.85 17.91 -7.24
N LYS A 60 -7.89 17.10 -8.27
CA LYS A 60 -8.54 15.78 -8.26
C LYS A 60 -7.75 14.70 -7.49
N CYS A 61 -6.74 15.09 -6.72
CA CYS A 61 -5.89 14.15 -6.00
C CYS A 61 -5.53 14.66 -4.60
N THR A 62 -5.26 13.73 -3.70
CA THR A 62 -4.77 13.95 -2.32
C THR A 62 -3.48 13.20 -2.15
N GLU A 63 -2.46 13.83 -1.60
CA GLU A 63 -1.21 13.12 -1.31
C GLU A 63 -1.44 12.01 -0.29
N PRO A 64 -0.73 10.88 -0.38
CA PRO A 64 -0.93 9.77 0.56
C PRO A 64 -0.82 10.18 2.03
N GLY A 65 0.09 11.11 2.36
CA GLY A 65 0.29 11.60 3.72
C GLY A 65 -0.79 12.58 4.21
N ASP A 66 -1.63 13.09 3.32
CA ASP A 66 -2.66 14.09 3.66
C ASP A 66 -4.01 13.45 4.01
N TRP A 67 -4.14 12.13 3.85
CA TRP A 67 -5.35 11.43 4.26
C TRP A 67 -5.48 11.40 5.78
N THR A 68 -6.48 12.06 6.31
CA THR A 68 -6.75 12.15 7.76
C THR A 68 -7.50 10.95 8.33
N GLY A 69 -7.71 9.92 7.51
CA GLY A 69 -8.36 8.67 7.91
C GLY A 69 -9.14 8.02 6.77
N THR A 70 -9.50 6.77 6.98
CA THR A 70 -10.23 5.97 5.99
C THR A 70 -11.61 6.51 5.68
N SER A 71 -12.27 7.14 6.64
CA SER A 71 -13.60 7.75 6.44
C SER A 71 -13.57 8.89 5.42
N ALA A 72 -12.55 9.76 5.48
CA ALA A 72 -12.39 10.87 4.54
C ALA A 72 -12.12 10.35 3.12
N LEU A 73 -11.27 9.33 3.00
CA LEU A 73 -10.97 8.68 1.73
C LEU A 73 -12.23 8.03 1.13
N LEU A 74 -12.97 7.25 1.91
CA LEU A 74 -14.17 6.58 1.45
C LEU A 74 -15.30 7.55 1.11
N ALA A 75 -15.41 8.67 1.82
CA ALA A 75 -16.35 9.74 1.46
C ALA A 75 -16.01 10.32 0.09
N THR A 76 -14.72 10.54 -0.19
CA THR A 76 -14.24 11.02 -1.50
C THR A 76 -14.49 9.99 -2.60
N TYR A 77 -14.20 8.72 -2.34
CA TYR A 77 -14.51 7.63 -3.26
C TYR A 77 -15.99 7.57 -3.62
N LYS A 78 -16.85 7.57 -2.59
CA LYS A 78 -18.31 7.53 -2.77
C LYS A 78 -18.84 8.73 -3.56
N ALA A 79 -18.28 9.91 -3.33
CA ALA A 79 -18.71 11.14 -4.03
C ALA A 79 -18.33 11.14 -5.50
N ASN A 80 -17.21 10.51 -5.86
CA ASN A 80 -16.67 10.55 -7.21
C ASN A 80 -16.99 9.31 -8.04
N ASP A 81 -17.39 8.21 -7.40
CA ASP A 81 -17.60 6.88 -8.00
C ASP A 81 -16.42 6.43 -8.88
N LYS A 82 -15.22 6.72 -8.41
CA LYS A 82 -13.93 6.41 -9.07
C LYS A 82 -12.85 6.21 -8.01
N PRO A 83 -11.81 5.41 -8.32
CA PRO A 83 -10.68 5.27 -7.43
C PRO A 83 -10.10 6.64 -7.05
N VAL A 84 -9.90 6.85 -5.78
CA VAL A 84 -9.25 8.07 -5.29
C VAL A 84 -7.76 8.06 -5.62
N GLN A 85 -7.16 9.22 -5.67
CA GLN A 85 -5.74 9.41 -5.95
C GLN A 85 -5.13 10.26 -4.83
N TYR A 86 -4.06 9.80 -4.16
CA TYR A 86 -3.32 8.55 -4.33
C TYR A 86 -3.16 7.83 -3.00
N CYS A 87 -2.86 6.52 -3.05
CA CYS A 87 -2.55 5.71 -1.88
C CYS A 87 -1.12 5.19 -1.93
N GLN A 88 -0.59 4.86 -0.77
CA GLN A 88 0.64 4.10 -0.55
C GLN A 88 0.40 3.02 0.50
N CYS A 89 1.42 2.24 0.83
CA CYS A 89 1.31 1.07 1.70
C CYS A 89 0.51 1.36 2.99
N PHE A 90 0.81 2.44 3.68
CA PHE A 90 0.13 2.80 4.94
C PHE A 90 -1.34 3.19 4.74
N VAL A 91 -1.72 3.77 3.61
CA VAL A 91 -3.11 4.09 3.29
C VAL A 91 -3.89 2.83 2.93
N TYR A 92 -3.29 1.95 2.12
CA TYR A 92 -3.88 0.65 1.79
C TYR A 92 -4.05 -0.21 3.03
N ALA A 93 -3.04 -0.27 3.91
CA ALA A 93 -3.12 -0.99 5.16
C ALA A 93 -4.22 -0.45 6.08
N ALA A 94 -4.38 0.88 6.16
CA ALA A 94 -5.45 1.50 6.93
C ALA A 94 -6.84 1.14 6.39
N LEU A 95 -7.03 1.18 5.06
CA LEU A 95 -8.28 0.77 4.41
C LEU A 95 -8.59 -0.70 4.67
N LEU A 96 -7.62 -1.59 4.41
CA LEU A 96 -7.80 -3.03 4.59
C LEU A 96 -8.10 -3.39 6.05
N THR A 97 -7.40 -2.76 6.99
CA THR A 97 -7.68 -2.91 8.42
C THR A 97 -9.10 -2.47 8.77
N SER A 98 -9.55 -1.34 8.24
CA SER A 98 -10.89 -0.81 8.48
C SER A 98 -11.97 -1.73 7.91
N PHE A 99 -11.79 -2.22 6.69
CA PHE A 99 -12.72 -3.16 6.07
C PHE A 99 -12.74 -4.51 6.79
N GLY A 100 -11.57 -5.06 7.14
CA GLY A 100 -11.50 -6.30 7.91
C GLY A 100 -12.28 -6.18 9.22
N ARG A 101 -12.04 -5.12 9.99
CA ARG A 101 -12.75 -4.86 11.25
C ARG A 101 -14.26 -4.68 11.06
N SER A 102 -14.69 -4.00 10.00
CA SER A 102 -16.12 -3.80 9.72
C SER A 102 -16.85 -5.11 9.37
N LEU A 103 -16.11 -6.11 8.91
CA LEU A 103 -16.62 -7.45 8.62
C LEU A 103 -16.45 -8.44 9.78
N GLY A 104 -15.95 -7.98 10.94
CA GLY A 104 -15.71 -8.82 12.10
C GLY A 104 -14.40 -9.62 12.06
N LEU A 105 -13.51 -9.34 11.11
CA LEU A 105 -12.18 -9.94 11.05
C LEU A 105 -11.21 -9.11 11.93
N PRO A 106 -10.65 -9.67 13.01
CA PRO A 106 -9.65 -8.98 13.80
C PRO A 106 -8.45 -8.61 12.89
N SER A 107 -8.18 -7.33 12.79
CA SER A 107 -7.20 -6.80 11.85
C SER A 107 -6.36 -5.70 12.48
N ARG A 108 -5.10 -5.62 12.10
CA ARG A 108 -4.17 -4.58 12.55
C ARG A 108 -3.20 -4.16 11.44
N PRO A 109 -2.78 -2.90 11.38
CA PRO A 109 -1.64 -2.51 10.57
C PRO A 109 -0.34 -2.96 11.24
N VAL A 110 0.62 -3.36 10.44
CA VAL A 110 1.97 -3.74 10.88
C VAL A 110 2.96 -2.96 10.04
N THR A 111 4.02 -2.46 10.68
CA THR A 111 5.05 -1.67 10.03
C THR A 111 6.40 -2.35 10.21
N THR A 112 7.16 -2.48 9.13
CA THR A 112 8.58 -2.77 9.17
C THR A 112 9.37 -1.53 8.77
N PHE A 113 10.54 -1.35 9.37
CA PHE A 113 11.46 -0.28 9.04
C PHE A 113 12.67 -0.83 8.29
N GLN A 114 13.31 -0.01 7.47
CA GLN A 114 14.40 -0.43 6.57
C GLN A 114 13.97 -1.64 5.73
N SER A 115 12.81 -1.51 5.09
CA SER A 115 12.19 -2.59 4.36
C SER A 115 12.88 -2.80 3.02
N ALA A 116 13.37 -4.01 2.78
CA ALA A 116 13.91 -4.39 1.49
C ALA A 116 12.80 -4.43 0.42
N HIS A 117 13.06 -3.81 -0.71
CA HIS A 117 12.26 -3.90 -1.92
C HIS A 117 13.09 -4.64 -2.98
N ASP A 118 13.02 -5.96 -2.91
CA ASP A 118 13.65 -6.90 -3.83
C ASP A 118 12.75 -7.06 -5.05
N THR A 119 13.25 -6.72 -6.22
CA THR A 119 12.47 -6.67 -7.45
C THR A 119 12.62 -7.90 -8.33
N ASP A 120 13.59 -8.75 -8.04
CA ASP A 120 13.85 -9.99 -8.80
C ASP A 120 13.61 -11.27 -7.99
N ALA A 121 13.15 -11.14 -6.74
CA ALA A 121 12.82 -12.24 -5.81
C ALA A 121 14.00 -13.15 -5.45
N ASN A 122 15.20 -12.61 -5.45
CA ASN A 122 16.43 -13.34 -5.08
C ASN A 122 16.72 -13.29 -3.56
N ARG A 123 15.93 -12.50 -2.79
CA ARG A 123 16.06 -12.26 -1.34
C ARG A 123 17.29 -11.43 -0.96
N ALA A 124 17.79 -10.65 -1.89
CA ALA A 124 18.88 -9.70 -1.68
C ALA A 124 18.46 -8.31 -2.15
N ILE A 125 19.21 -7.31 -1.76
CA ILE A 125 19.16 -5.97 -2.34
C ILE A 125 20.46 -5.76 -3.07
N ASP A 126 20.39 -5.82 -4.39
CA ASP A 126 21.55 -5.75 -5.24
C ASP A 126 21.97 -4.29 -5.49
N LYS A 127 23.26 -4.06 -5.37
CA LYS A 127 23.87 -2.78 -5.71
C LYS A 127 25.12 -3.03 -6.56
N PHE A 128 25.18 -2.36 -7.67
CA PHE A 128 26.28 -2.52 -8.64
C PHE A 128 27.21 -1.31 -8.59
N PHE A 129 28.50 -1.57 -8.67
CA PHE A 129 29.54 -0.54 -8.63
C PHE A 129 30.53 -0.76 -9.77
N THR A 130 31.15 0.31 -10.23
CA THR A 130 32.31 0.25 -11.12
C THR A 130 33.55 -0.27 -10.38
N ALA A 131 34.65 -0.49 -11.10
CA ALA A 131 35.93 -0.86 -10.50
C ALA A 131 36.47 0.23 -9.54
N GLU A 132 36.03 1.47 -9.73
CA GLU A 132 36.40 2.65 -8.94
C GLU A 132 35.40 2.89 -7.77
N TRP A 133 34.50 1.94 -7.49
CA TRP A 133 33.47 2.00 -6.47
C TRP A 133 32.42 3.10 -6.66
N GLU A 134 32.23 3.57 -7.89
CA GLU A 134 31.12 4.46 -8.22
C GLU A 134 29.84 3.64 -8.45
N PRO A 135 28.69 4.03 -7.89
CA PRO A 135 27.45 3.30 -8.08
C PRO A 135 26.98 3.35 -9.52
N ILE A 136 26.55 2.20 -10.04
CA ILE A 136 25.96 2.08 -11.38
C ILE A 136 24.45 2.13 -11.23
N GLU A 137 23.86 3.22 -11.65
CA GLU A 137 22.41 3.41 -11.58
C GLU A 137 21.66 2.63 -12.68
N GLY A 138 20.46 2.16 -12.38
CA GLY A 138 19.54 1.59 -13.36
C GLY A 138 19.81 0.13 -13.76
N VAL A 139 20.76 -0.56 -13.10
CA VAL A 139 20.99 -2.00 -13.32
C VAL A 139 19.95 -2.84 -12.61
N THR A 140 19.50 -2.39 -11.46
CA THR A 140 18.40 -3.00 -10.70
C THR A 140 17.41 -1.92 -10.24
N ALA A 141 16.18 -2.33 -9.96
CA ALA A 141 15.18 -1.50 -9.31
C ALA A 141 15.12 -1.73 -7.79
N ASP A 142 16.02 -2.56 -7.26
CA ASP A 142 16.08 -2.86 -5.84
C ASP A 142 16.36 -1.64 -5.00
N SER A 143 15.69 -1.58 -3.88
CA SER A 143 15.79 -0.43 -2.98
C SER A 143 15.50 -0.84 -1.54
N THR A 144 15.85 0.03 -0.62
CA THR A 144 15.46 -0.11 0.77
C THR A 144 14.56 1.07 1.14
N TRP A 145 13.33 0.76 1.52
CA TRP A 145 12.38 1.76 1.95
C TRP A 145 12.57 2.09 3.42
N SER A 146 12.32 3.33 3.80
CA SER A 146 12.37 3.76 5.20
C SER A 146 11.40 2.96 6.07
N PHE A 147 10.24 2.61 5.52
CA PHE A 147 9.26 1.72 6.14
C PHE A 147 8.34 1.11 5.08
N HIS A 148 7.71 -0.01 5.44
CA HIS A 148 6.60 -0.61 4.72
C HIS A 148 5.49 -1.00 5.70
N VAL A 149 4.24 -0.82 5.29
CA VAL A 149 3.07 -1.10 6.12
C VAL A 149 2.13 -2.05 5.40
N TRP A 150 1.66 -3.06 6.12
CA TRP A 150 0.64 -4.01 5.64
C TRP A 150 -0.41 -4.28 6.71
N THR A 151 -1.36 -5.15 6.42
CA THR A 151 -2.40 -5.54 7.36
C THR A 151 -2.29 -7.02 7.69
N ASP A 152 -2.21 -7.34 8.98
CA ASP A 152 -2.45 -8.68 9.49
C ASP A 152 -3.93 -8.84 9.80
N MET A 153 -4.49 -9.98 9.42
CA MET A 153 -5.84 -10.41 9.81
C MET A 153 -5.78 -11.75 10.51
N PHE A 154 -6.54 -11.90 11.58
CA PHE A 154 -6.64 -13.14 12.31
C PHE A 154 -7.91 -13.89 11.95
N PHE A 155 -7.78 -15.12 11.49
CA PHE A 155 -8.88 -16.05 11.21
C PHE A 155 -8.42 -17.51 11.25
N GLU A 156 -9.35 -18.42 11.45
CA GLU A 156 -9.09 -19.85 11.41
C GLU A 156 -8.73 -20.29 9.98
N ARG A 157 -7.64 -21.02 9.84
CA ARG A 157 -7.23 -21.67 8.59
C ARG A 157 -7.69 -23.12 8.58
N ARG A 158 -8.91 -23.34 8.11
CA ARG A 158 -9.52 -24.68 8.05
C ARG A 158 -8.84 -25.60 7.05
N ASP A 159 -8.25 -25.05 6.01
CA ASP A 159 -7.47 -25.74 4.99
C ASP A 159 -6.12 -26.24 5.51
N ALA A 160 -5.58 -25.64 6.54
CA ALA A 160 -4.26 -25.98 7.07
C ALA A 160 -4.30 -26.94 8.28
N GLY A 161 -5.48 -27.26 8.81
CA GLY A 161 -5.61 -28.09 10.02
C GLY A 161 -4.95 -27.51 11.27
N LEU A 162 -4.50 -26.26 11.22
CA LEU A 162 -3.80 -25.54 12.26
C LEU A 162 -4.45 -24.18 12.47
N VAL A 163 -4.63 -23.80 13.74
CA VAL A 163 -4.94 -22.41 14.08
C VAL A 163 -3.65 -21.61 13.97
N LEU A 164 -3.37 -21.12 12.78
CA LEU A 164 -2.26 -20.20 12.55
C LEU A 164 -2.78 -18.78 12.52
N PRO A 165 -2.00 -17.79 13.03
CA PRO A 165 -2.28 -16.42 12.72
C PRO A 165 -2.36 -16.25 11.21
N ALA A 166 -3.38 -15.58 10.76
CA ALA A 166 -3.74 -15.48 9.36
C ALA A 166 -2.67 -14.91 8.49
N GLY A 167 -2.70 -15.36 7.26
CA GLY A 167 -1.81 -14.88 6.23
C GLY A 167 -1.83 -13.36 6.08
N VAL A 168 -0.65 -12.81 5.93
CA VAL A 168 -0.39 -11.42 5.62
C VAL A 168 -1.01 -11.09 4.28
N ALA A 169 -2.02 -10.25 4.26
CA ALA A 169 -2.49 -9.62 3.03
C ALA A 169 -1.70 -8.32 2.86
N SER A 170 -0.66 -8.32 2.05
CA SER A 170 -0.01 -7.08 1.66
C SER A 170 -0.75 -6.49 0.47
N ALA A 171 -1.28 -5.29 0.61
CA ALA A 171 -1.74 -4.50 -0.50
C ALA A 171 -0.56 -3.69 -1.03
N GLY A 172 -0.07 -4.06 -2.18
CA GLY A 172 0.81 -3.27 -3.01
C GLY A 172 2.31 -3.49 -2.79
N GLY A 173 2.89 -4.25 -3.64
CA GLY A 173 4.26 -4.15 -4.11
C GLY A 173 4.26 -3.68 -5.54
#